data_cea682c9ad8571b57df9452e5478c6a9
#
_entry.id   cea682c9ad8571b57df9452e5478c6a9
#
_cell.length_a   1.000
_cell.length_b   1.000
_cell.length_c   1.000
_cell.angle_alpha   90.00
_cell.angle_beta   90.00
_cell.angle_gamma   90.00
#
_symmetry.space_group_name_H-M   'P 1'
#
loop_
_entity.id
_entity.type
_entity.pdbx_description
1 polymer ?
#
loop_
_entity_poly.entity_id
_entity_poly.type
_entity_poly.pdbx_seq_one_letter_code
_entity_poly.pdbx_strand_id
1 'polypeptide(L)'
;LLVVNDVPQINTESSSIEVCDDDTDGFALFDLSLSNDEVLNGLDPSEFTITYYESAENAENTENPILTPFAYTNITAFNQVVWVHVENNTTACYNTSSIELTVNELPVLTQPDPLNLCDYNNPGDEVEEFTLEDSIGQVLQGQTGIGITFYETQEDADNATNPIVSPYTNTSNAQTIYLRGENETTGCYSTITLDLRVNPIPSPVVPEPIEECDEDNDGFTFFTVEDNEVDIINGELDIVLSYYETMTNAENAIDPIISPYYNIVPDSQIIFVRAENVVTGCINIVEQELVTIPSPELPLIIEDIIVCDDDYDGITVFDLTQRDEDIFGEQSNTDFGLTYHETLIDAETGENPIVNTTSYQNLTNPQTIFVRLEDLNNGCVSIGEFNLIVSLPPVIVQPTALEQCDDEIADETTEFDLTVKNDEITAGNIDWEVIYYETEEDALAGTNAIENPEAYTNTSVAGNAANPQTLHVAVVNIEGCVAYTTLTIRVLPNPTPSTDPADIELCDYDNTGDQIEIFDITINEAYIINGEPGVSVAYYESLENATDQIDPIADPTTYTNIEPGQQTIYVRVTNDTTGCFTIVTFDIIVNPLPDIGDV
;
A
#
# COMPACT_ATOMS: atom_id res chain seq x y z
N LEU A 1 -69.32 -77.60 80.14
CA LEU A 1 -68.11 -77.61 79.38
C LEU A 1 -67.76 -76.15 79.11
N LEU A 2 -66.62 -75.78 79.56
CA LEU A 2 -66.05 -74.50 79.11
C LEU A 2 -65.28 -74.79 77.82
N VAL A 3 -65.67 -74.20 76.72
CA VAL A 3 -64.96 -74.31 75.44
C VAL A 3 -64.14 -73.03 75.32
N VAL A 4 -62.87 -73.22 75.14
CA VAL A 4 -61.92 -72.11 74.83
C VAL A 4 -61.70 -72.21 73.35
N ASN A 5 -61.99 -71.18 72.59
CA ASN A 5 -61.75 -71.12 71.16
C ASN A 5 -60.42 -70.35 70.94
N ASP A 6 -59.72 -70.75 69.94
CA ASP A 6 -58.50 -70.07 69.52
C ASP A 6 -58.81 -68.71 68.85
N VAL A 7 -57.96 -67.74 69.07
CA VAL A 7 -58.06 -66.45 68.34
C VAL A 7 -57.59 -66.64 66.91
N PRO A 8 -58.07 -65.85 65.94
CA PRO A 8 -57.64 -65.89 64.54
C PRO A 8 -56.15 -65.70 64.43
N GLN A 9 -55.52 -66.61 63.68
CA GLN A 9 -54.06 -66.59 63.46
C GLN A 9 -53.77 -65.69 62.22
N ILE A 10 -53.99 -64.39 62.36
CA ILE A 10 -53.81 -63.36 61.34
C ILE A 10 -52.30 -62.92 61.31
N ASN A 11 -51.95 -62.21 60.27
CA ASN A 11 -50.69 -61.43 60.26
C ASN A 11 -50.85 -60.25 61.23
N THR A 12 -50.06 -60.24 62.29
CA THR A 12 -50.04 -59.16 63.27
C THR A 12 -48.96 -58.11 63.02
N GLU A 13 -48.11 -58.33 62.03
CA GLU A 13 -47.20 -57.29 61.53
C GLU A 13 -48.00 -56.29 60.69
N SER A 14 -47.56 -54.98 60.69
CA SER A 14 -48.22 -53.96 59.89
C SER A 14 -48.08 -54.22 58.41
N SER A 15 -49.23 -54.28 57.70
CA SER A 15 -49.21 -54.20 56.25
C SER A 15 -49.13 -52.73 55.80
N SER A 16 -48.77 -52.45 54.54
CA SER A 16 -48.67 -51.08 54.04
C SER A 16 -49.53 -50.91 52.76
N ILE A 17 -50.13 -49.75 52.63
CA ILE A 17 -50.81 -49.30 51.41
C ILE A 17 -50.16 -47.92 51.06
N GLU A 18 -49.56 -47.83 49.87
CA GLU A 18 -48.99 -46.62 49.37
C GLU A 18 -49.81 -46.08 48.21
N VAL A 19 -50.02 -44.76 48.19
CA VAL A 19 -50.68 -44.02 47.08
C VAL A 19 -49.91 -42.74 46.81
N CYS A 20 -50.03 -42.24 45.61
CA CYS A 20 -49.43 -40.96 45.24
C CYS A 20 -50.36 -39.80 45.61
N ASP A 21 -49.76 -38.70 46.01
CA ASP A 21 -50.47 -37.46 46.33
C ASP A 21 -50.90 -36.77 45.02
N ASP A 22 -52.13 -36.51 44.76
CA ASP A 22 -52.64 -35.95 43.52
C ASP A 22 -52.71 -34.39 43.51
N ASP A 23 -52.71 -33.79 44.73
CA ASP A 23 -52.78 -32.33 44.87
C ASP A 23 -51.81 -31.70 45.86
N THR A 24 -50.87 -32.49 46.36
CA THR A 24 -49.73 -32.06 47.22
C THR A 24 -50.16 -31.65 48.63
N ASP A 25 -51.36 -32.13 49.11
CA ASP A 25 -51.85 -31.79 50.43
C ASP A 25 -51.58 -32.88 51.49
N GLY A 26 -51.02 -34.02 51.08
CA GLY A 26 -50.73 -35.18 51.92
C GLY A 26 -51.90 -36.05 52.26
N PHE A 27 -53.04 -35.85 51.62
CA PHE A 27 -54.23 -36.64 51.79
C PHE A 27 -54.63 -37.39 50.51
N ALA A 28 -54.98 -38.64 50.61
CA ALA A 28 -55.36 -39.46 49.46
C ALA A 28 -56.43 -40.44 49.77
N LEU A 29 -57.08 -40.99 48.75
CA LEU A 29 -58.14 -41.99 48.87
C LEU A 29 -57.51 -43.38 48.86
N PHE A 30 -57.75 -44.15 49.95
CA PHE A 30 -57.26 -45.49 50.13
C PHE A 30 -58.40 -46.50 50.04
N ASP A 31 -58.14 -47.63 49.40
CA ASP A 31 -58.99 -48.85 49.53
C ASP A 31 -58.29 -49.76 50.56
N LEU A 32 -58.77 -49.72 51.82
CA LEU A 32 -58.18 -50.48 52.90
C LEU A 32 -58.34 -51.98 52.70
N SER A 33 -59.31 -52.42 51.87
CA SER A 33 -59.59 -53.84 51.61
C SER A 33 -58.44 -54.50 50.80
N LEU A 34 -57.54 -53.74 50.16
CA LEU A 34 -56.41 -54.28 49.44
C LEU A 34 -55.46 -55.06 50.35
N SER A 35 -55.38 -54.75 51.66
CA SER A 35 -54.57 -55.47 52.64
C SER A 35 -55.23 -56.68 53.26
N ASN A 36 -56.51 -56.98 52.92
CA ASN A 36 -57.29 -58.08 53.56
C ASN A 36 -56.61 -59.46 53.44
N ASP A 37 -56.07 -59.78 52.25
CA ASP A 37 -55.41 -61.06 52.00
C ASP A 37 -54.15 -61.23 52.84
N GLU A 38 -53.39 -60.11 52.97
CA GLU A 38 -52.20 -60.12 53.76
C GLU A 38 -52.49 -60.19 55.25
N VAL A 39 -53.50 -59.45 55.73
CA VAL A 39 -53.91 -59.46 57.12
C VAL A 39 -54.47 -60.84 57.48
N LEU A 40 -55.31 -61.48 56.65
CA LEU A 40 -55.86 -62.80 56.88
C LEU A 40 -54.82 -63.94 56.87
N ASN A 41 -53.61 -63.72 56.36
CA ASN A 41 -52.50 -64.66 56.34
C ASN A 41 -52.93 -66.08 55.87
N GLY A 42 -53.76 -66.17 54.80
CA GLY A 42 -54.22 -67.39 54.21
C GLY A 42 -55.49 -68.03 54.90
N LEU A 43 -56.12 -67.34 55.85
CA LEU A 43 -57.39 -67.74 56.36
C LEU A 43 -58.54 -67.52 55.34
N ASP A 44 -59.62 -68.36 55.38
CA ASP A 44 -60.77 -68.21 54.47
C ASP A 44 -61.55 -66.94 54.76
N PRO A 45 -61.60 -65.91 53.89
CA PRO A 45 -62.32 -64.65 54.14
C PRO A 45 -63.76 -64.81 54.46
N SER A 46 -64.42 -65.90 54.06
CA SER A 46 -65.83 -66.18 54.32
C SER A 46 -66.11 -66.49 55.79
N GLU A 47 -65.13 -66.92 56.56
CA GLU A 47 -65.27 -67.28 57.98
C GLU A 47 -65.03 -66.08 58.91
N PHE A 48 -64.57 -64.94 58.40
CA PHE A 48 -64.17 -63.75 59.18
C PHE A 48 -64.93 -62.50 58.74
N THR A 49 -65.16 -61.64 59.72
CA THR A 49 -65.62 -60.26 59.49
C THR A 49 -64.39 -59.34 59.75
N ILE A 50 -64.06 -58.49 58.77
CA ILE A 50 -62.98 -57.53 58.85
C ILE A 50 -63.58 -56.13 59.00
N THR A 51 -63.14 -55.39 60.03
CA THR A 51 -63.59 -54.05 60.33
C THR A 51 -62.35 -53.14 60.59
N TYR A 52 -62.40 -51.90 60.14
CA TYR A 52 -61.26 -50.96 60.19
C TYR A 52 -61.60 -49.85 61.17
N TYR A 53 -60.51 -49.31 61.83
CA TYR A 53 -60.65 -48.30 62.87
C TYR A 53 -59.43 -47.31 62.80
N GLU A 54 -59.64 -46.09 63.26
CA GLU A 54 -58.62 -45.06 63.26
C GLU A 54 -57.66 -45.18 64.43
N SER A 55 -57.93 -46.03 65.42
CA SER A 55 -57.06 -46.27 66.61
C SER A 55 -57.13 -47.72 67.12
N ALA A 56 -56.04 -48.17 67.73
CA ALA A 56 -55.97 -49.49 68.38
C ALA A 56 -57.07 -49.68 69.42
N GLU A 57 -57.37 -48.66 70.22
CA GLU A 57 -58.41 -48.68 71.25
C GLU A 57 -59.80 -48.90 70.63
N ASN A 58 -60.09 -48.21 69.54
CA ASN A 58 -61.38 -48.40 68.86
C ASN A 58 -61.45 -49.80 68.20
N ALA A 59 -60.39 -50.35 67.69
CA ALA A 59 -60.31 -51.70 67.12
C ALA A 59 -60.52 -52.78 68.17
N GLU A 60 -59.95 -52.62 69.35
CA GLU A 60 -60.13 -53.54 70.49
C GLU A 60 -61.54 -53.49 71.09
N ASN A 61 -62.10 -52.26 71.17
CA ASN A 61 -63.45 -52.07 71.73
C ASN A 61 -64.60 -52.16 70.74
N THR A 62 -64.31 -52.31 69.46
CA THR A 62 -65.20 -52.28 68.31
C THR A 62 -66.11 -51.01 68.27
N GLU A 63 -65.48 -49.86 68.65
CA GLU A 63 -66.15 -48.57 68.66
C GLU A 63 -65.71 -47.70 67.44
N ASN A 64 -66.62 -46.90 66.90
CA ASN A 64 -66.36 -45.95 65.80
C ASN A 64 -65.66 -46.60 64.55
N PRO A 65 -66.26 -47.65 63.96
CA PRO A 65 -65.67 -48.27 62.78
C PRO A 65 -65.61 -47.32 61.55
N ILE A 66 -64.61 -47.46 60.67
CA ILE A 66 -64.53 -46.80 59.38
C ILE A 66 -65.67 -47.41 58.51
N LEU A 67 -66.61 -46.57 58.09
CA LEU A 67 -67.82 -47.03 57.37
C LEU A 67 -67.59 -47.20 55.87
N THR A 68 -66.55 -46.54 55.32
CA THR A 68 -66.27 -46.57 53.90
C THR A 68 -64.78 -47.04 53.65
N PRO A 69 -64.50 -48.30 53.97
CA PRO A 69 -63.09 -48.79 53.87
C PRO A 69 -62.59 -48.87 52.44
N PHE A 70 -63.46 -48.98 51.43
CA PHE A 70 -63.06 -48.96 49.99
C PHE A 70 -62.78 -47.57 49.44
N ALA A 71 -63.03 -46.51 50.20
CA ALA A 71 -62.83 -45.13 49.84
C ALA A 71 -62.55 -44.31 51.10
N TYR A 72 -61.48 -44.62 51.79
CA TYR A 72 -61.07 -43.97 53.03
C TYR A 72 -60.05 -42.88 52.71
N THR A 73 -60.29 -41.65 53.11
CA THR A 73 -59.29 -40.58 53.06
C THR A 73 -58.56 -40.53 54.40
N ASN A 74 -57.22 -40.56 54.36
CA ASN A 74 -56.42 -40.43 55.56
C ASN A 74 -56.73 -39.11 56.28
N ILE A 75 -56.73 -39.12 57.63
CA ILE A 75 -56.96 -37.92 58.46
C ILE A 75 -55.73 -37.29 59.01
N THR A 76 -54.53 -37.90 58.78
CA THR A 76 -53.21 -37.39 59.10
C THR A 76 -52.42 -37.34 57.81
N ALA A 77 -51.91 -36.16 57.48
CA ALA A 77 -51.18 -35.96 56.20
C ALA A 77 -49.97 -36.86 56.12
N PHE A 78 -49.70 -37.39 54.94
CA PHE A 78 -48.56 -38.22 54.52
C PHE A 78 -48.47 -39.61 55.10
N ASN A 79 -48.66 -39.77 56.42
CA ASN A 79 -48.57 -41.08 57.10
C ASN A 79 -49.61 -41.25 58.14
N GLN A 80 -50.34 -42.38 58.09
CA GLN A 80 -51.35 -42.73 59.06
C GLN A 80 -51.35 -44.23 59.29
N VAL A 81 -51.58 -44.68 60.55
CA VAL A 81 -51.86 -46.07 60.89
C VAL A 81 -53.34 -46.26 61.09
N VAL A 82 -53.95 -47.19 60.36
CA VAL A 82 -55.33 -47.68 60.52
C VAL A 82 -55.24 -49.07 61.13
N TRP A 83 -56.21 -49.37 62.06
CA TRP A 83 -56.26 -50.63 62.78
C TRP A 83 -57.34 -51.52 62.17
N VAL A 84 -57.03 -52.83 62.11
CA VAL A 84 -57.90 -53.87 61.57
C VAL A 84 -58.35 -54.82 62.67
N HIS A 85 -59.62 -55.03 62.83
CA HIS A 85 -60.19 -56.04 63.71
C HIS A 85 -60.77 -57.18 62.88
N VAL A 86 -60.25 -58.39 63.11
CA VAL A 86 -60.69 -59.61 62.40
C VAL A 86 -61.35 -60.52 63.37
N GLU A 87 -62.67 -60.70 63.22
CA GLU A 87 -63.53 -61.54 64.08
C GLU A 87 -64.02 -62.80 63.36
N ASN A 88 -63.86 -63.94 64.01
CA ASN A 88 -64.43 -65.20 63.48
C ASN A 88 -65.92 -65.23 63.64
N ASN A 89 -66.66 -65.39 62.54
CA ASN A 89 -68.11 -65.33 62.46
C ASN A 89 -68.83 -66.38 63.29
N THR A 90 -68.16 -67.47 63.69
CA THR A 90 -68.80 -68.59 64.49
C THR A 90 -68.45 -68.52 65.96
N THR A 91 -67.23 -68.07 66.29
CA THR A 91 -66.72 -68.14 67.67
C THR A 91 -66.64 -66.73 68.36
N ALA A 92 -66.82 -65.66 67.59
CA ALA A 92 -66.67 -64.31 68.02
C ALA A 92 -65.28 -64.02 68.67
N CYS A 93 -64.28 -64.89 68.42
CA CYS A 93 -62.91 -64.64 68.81
C CYS A 93 -62.29 -63.70 67.76
N TYR A 94 -61.52 -62.70 68.21
CA TYR A 94 -60.91 -61.75 67.32
C TYR A 94 -59.42 -61.57 67.57
N ASN A 95 -58.78 -61.00 66.60
CA ASN A 95 -57.37 -60.49 66.73
C ASN A 95 -57.29 -59.16 65.96
N THR A 96 -56.29 -58.34 66.28
CA THR A 96 -56.08 -57.04 65.64
C THR A 96 -54.73 -56.98 64.93
N SER A 97 -54.68 -56.24 63.84
CA SER A 97 -53.48 -55.90 63.06
C SER A 97 -53.50 -54.41 62.72
N SER A 98 -52.51 -53.92 62.07
CA SER A 98 -52.43 -52.53 61.56
C SER A 98 -52.06 -52.43 60.11
N ILE A 99 -52.47 -51.37 59.47
CA ILE A 99 -52.16 -51.00 58.12
C ILE A 99 -51.46 -49.62 58.16
N GLU A 100 -50.27 -49.52 57.67
CA GLU A 100 -49.62 -48.23 57.47
C GLU A 100 -50.03 -47.64 56.13
N LEU A 101 -50.65 -46.47 56.16
CA LEU A 101 -51.00 -45.70 54.95
C LEU A 101 -49.94 -44.67 54.67
N THR A 102 -49.37 -44.69 53.49
CA THR A 102 -48.35 -43.70 53.03
C THR A 102 -48.84 -42.96 51.80
N VAL A 103 -48.88 -41.65 51.85
CA VAL A 103 -49.12 -40.77 50.71
C VAL A 103 -47.71 -40.26 50.24
N ASN A 104 -47.32 -40.71 49.08
CA ASN A 104 -46.04 -40.38 48.49
C ASN A 104 -46.16 -39.11 47.68
N GLU A 105 -45.24 -38.14 47.91
CA GLU A 105 -45.19 -36.89 47.16
C GLU A 105 -44.85 -37.14 45.68
N LEU A 106 -45.45 -36.34 44.79
CA LEU A 106 -45.12 -36.36 43.37
C LEU A 106 -43.77 -35.68 43.12
N PRO A 107 -42.98 -36.10 42.12
CA PRO A 107 -41.82 -35.39 41.67
C PRO A 107 -42.16 -33.95 41.29
N VAL A 108 -41.38 -32.99 41.74
CA VAL A 108 -41.53 -31.57 41.38
C VAL A 108 -40.74 -31.30 40.10
N LEU A 109 -41.43 -31.18 38.98
CA LEU A 109 -40.80 -30.89 37.69
C LEU A 109 -40.86 -29.39 37.40
N THR A 110 -39.73 -28.84 36.95
CA THR A 110 -39.63 -27.44 36.55
C THR A 110 -39.77 -27.33 35.03
N GLN A 111 -40.54 -26.36 34.55
CA GLN A 111 -40.75 -26.13 33.12
C GLN A 111 -39.39 -25.78 32.47
N PRO A 112 -38.90 -26.59 31.53
CA PRO A 112 -37.66 -26.26 30.82
C PRO A 112 -37.89 -25.22 29.73
N ASP A 113 -36.81 -24.53 29.35
CA ASP A 113 -36.80 -23.71 28.13
C ASP A 113 -37.00 -24.63 26.92
N PRO A 114 -37.54 -24.11 25.80
CA PRO A 114 -37.58 -24.84 24.55
C PRO A 114 -36.22 -25.28 24.08
N LEU A 115 -36.08 -26.49 23.54
CA LEU A 115 -34.90 -26.88 22.79
C LEU A 115 -34.99 -26.25 21.41
N ASN A 116 -33.97 -25.40 21.10
CA ASN A 116 -33.87 -24.69 19.84
C ASN A 116 -32.69 -25.22 19.03
N LEU A 117 -32.95 -25.62 17.79
CA LEU A 117 -31.94 -25.99 16.80
C LEU A 117 -32.10 -25.13 15.57
N CYS A 118 -31.04 -25.06 14.76
CA CYS A 118 -31.09 -24.41 13.46
C CYS A 118 -31.27 -25.47 12.36
N ASP A 119 -32.01 -25.11 11.33
CA ASP A 119 -32.38 -25.97 10.19
C ASP A 119 -31.17 -26.18 9.24
N TYR A 120 -30.20 -27.00 9.66
CA TYR A 120 -28.97 -27.24 8.92
C TYR A 120 -28.98 -28.45 8.00
N ASN A 121 -29.71 -29.54 8.41
CA ASN A 121 -29.61 -30.80 7.69
C ASN A 121 -30.19 -30.77 6.27
N ASN A 122 -31.32 -30.10 6.12
CA ASN A 122 -32.01 -29.94 4.84
C ASN A 122 -32.80 -28.62 4.87
N PRO A 123 -32.11 -27.46 4.75
CA PRO A 123 -32.70 -26.16 5.01
C PRO A 123 -34.04 -25.94 4.31
N GLY A 124 -35.06 -25.57 5.10
CA GLY A 124 -36.40 -25.30 4.64
C GLY A 124 -37.41 -26.43 4.91
N ASP A 125 -37.00 -27.59 5.47
CA ASP A 125 -37.94 -28.65 5.87
C ASP A 125 -38.35 -28.58 7.35
N GLU A 126 -37.63 -27.76 8.14
CA GLU A 126 -37.86 -27.51 9.56
C GLU A 126 -37.79 -28.80 10.42
N VAL A 127 -36.95 -29.76 10.02
CA VAL A 127 -36.83 -31.08 10.66
C VAL A 127 -35.40 -31.31 11.12
N GLU A 128 -35.19 -31.47 12.43
CA GLU A 128 -33.87 -31.70 13.04
C GLU A 128 -33.94 -32.81 14.11
N GLU A 129 -32.78 -33.29 14.51
CA GLU A 129 -32.61 -34.35 15.49
C GLU A 129 -32.21 -33.76 16.85
N PHE A 130 -33.10 -33.89 17.85
CA PHE A 130 -32.94 -33.33 19.19
C PHE A 130 -32.36 -34.33 20.18
N THR A 131 -31.39 -33.93 20.97
CA THR A 131 -30.95 -34.63 22.18
C THR A 131 -31.86 -34.19 23.33
N LEU A 132 -32.87 -34.99 23.62
CA LEU A 132 -33.90 -34.61 24.60
C LEU A 132 -33.36 -34.50 26.02
N GLU A 133 -32.29 -35.24 26.34
CA GLU A 133 -31.61 -35.23 27.64
C GLU A 133 -31.07 -33.86 28.04
N ASP A 134 -30.85 -32.98 27.08
CA ASP A 134 -30.33 -31.62 27.34
C ASP A 134 -31.31 -30.80 28.22
N SER A 135 -32.60 -31.19 28.23
CA SER A 135 -33.65 -30.57 29.07
C SER A 135 -33.67 -31.07 30.52
N ILE A 136 -33.12 -32.29 30.81
CA ILE A 136 -33.26 -32.97 32.10
C ILE A 136 -32.70 -32.13 33.25
N GLY A 137 -31.56 -31.50 33.06
CA GLY A 137 -30.95 -30.64 34.08
C GLY A 137 -31.86 -29.51 34.57
N GLN A 138 -32.60 -28.88 33.62
CA GLN A 138 -33.54 -27.81 33.94
C GLN A 138 -34.82 -28.38 34.58
N VAL A 139 -35.29 -29.55 34.13
CA VAL A 139 -36.49 -30.19 34.65
C VAL A 139 -36.31 -30.62 36.11
N LEU A 140 -35.19 -31.28 36.43
CA LEU A 140 -34.95 -31.87 37.75
C LEU A 140 -34.38 -30.90 38.80
N GLN A 141 -33.73 -29.79 38.40
CA GLN A 141 -33.13 -28.83 39.32
C GLN A 141 -32.26 -29.49 40.42
N GLY A 142 -31.59 -30.60 40.08
CA GLY A 142 -30.72 -31.32 41.01
C GLY A 142 -31.43 -32.40 41.87
N GLN A 143 -32.71 -32.67 41.69
CA GLN A 143 -33.38 -33.81 42.31
C GLN A 143 -32.76 -35.12 41.82
N THR A 144 -32.70 -36.14 42.71
CA THR A 144 -32.15 -37.48 42.43
C THR A 144 -33.17 -38.55 42.66
N GLY A 145 -33.05 -39.71 42.01
CA GLY A 145 -33.98 -40.81 42.10
C GLY A 145 -35.27 -40.61 41.32
N ILE A 146 -35.26 -39.66 40.37
CA ILE A 146 -36.35 -39.41 39.42
C ILE A 146 -35.88 -39.83 38.03
N GLY A 147 -36.54 -40.79 37.43
CA GLY A 147 -36.32 -41.20 36.04
C GLY A 147 -37.16 -40.32 35.10
N ILE A 148 -36.54 -39.77 34.04
CA ILE A 148 -37.23 -38.98 33.00
C ILE A 148 -37.42 -39.84 31.76
N THR A 149 -38.66 -39.83 31.23
CA THR A 149 -39.03 -40.42 29.95
C THR A 149 -39.83 -39.43 29.13
N PHE A 150 -39.70 -39.53 27.79
CA PHE A 150 -40.31 -38.57 26.84
C PHE A 150 -41.39 -39.28 26.03
N TYR A 151 -42.43 -38.50 25.66
CA TYR A 151 -43.59 -39.01 24.93
C TYR A 151 -44.14 -37.99 23.94
N GLU A 152 -44.77 -38.46 22.85
CA GLU A 152 -45.38 -37.55 21.87
C GLU A 152 -46.75 -36.99 22.36
N THR A 153 -47.43 -37.73 23.23
CA THR A 153 -48.79 -37.35 23.72
C THR A 153 -48.88 -37.40 25.25
N GLN A 154 -49.74 -36.57 25.81
CA GLN A 154 -50.07 -36.60 27.25
C GLN A 154 -50.61 -37.97 27.69
N GLU A 155 -51.44 -38.60 26.85
CA GLU A 155 -51.98 -39.91 27.13
C GLU A 155 -50.92 -40.99 27.26
N ASP A 156 -49.91 -40.95 26.36
CA ASP A 156 -48.78 -41.88 26.43
C ASP A 156 -47.88 -41.61 27.66
N ALA A 157 -47.72 -40.36 28.04
CA ALA A 157 -46.95 -39.96 29.23
C ALA A 157 -47.67 -40.43 30.51
N ASP A 158 -49.02 -40.27 30.59
CA ASP A 158 -49.80 -40.68 31.73
C ASP A 158 -49.83 -42.22 31.89
N ASN A 159 -49.88 -42.94 30.77
CA ASN A 159 -49.91 -44.39 30.76
C ASN A 159 -48.51 -45.08 30.65
N ALA A 160 -47.48 -44.34 30.57
CA ALA A 160 -46.12 -44.83 30.33
C ALA A 160 -46.00 -45.77 29.10
N THR A 161 -46.72 -45.43 28.01
CA THR A 161 -46.75 -46.18 26.75
C THR A 161 -46.09 -45.42 25.63
N ASN A 162 -45.47 -46.15 24.67
CA ASN A 162 -44.84 -45.57 23.48
C ASN A 162 -43.79 -44.48 23.80
N PRO A 163 -42.80 -44.73 24.67
CA PRO A 163 -41.79 -43.71 24.98
C PRO A 163 -40.96 -43.33 23.76
N ILE A 164 -40.62 -42.07 23.63
CA ILE A 164 -39.70 -41.54 22.63
C ILE A 164 -38.26 -41.98 22.99
N VAL A 165 -37.52 -42.38 21.98
CA VAL A 165 -36.07 -42.68 22.10
C VAL A 165 -35.28 -41.47 21.62
N SER A 166 -34.37 -40.97 22.45
CA SER A 166 -33.45 -39.91 22.07
C SER A 166 -32.22 -40.51 21.34
N PRO A 167 -31.63 -39.84 20.33
CA PRO A 167 -32.11 -38.59 19.78
C PRO A 167 -33.42 -38.72 19.01
N TYR A 168 -34.23 -37.67 18.99
CA TYR A 168 -35.57 -37.64 18.42
C TYR A 168 -35.70 -36.65 17.28
N THR A 169 -36.18 -37.08 16.14
CA THR A 169 -36.48 -36.21 15.00
C THR A 169 -37.90 -35.65 15.13
N ASN A 170 -38.04 -34.31 15.11
CA ASN A 170 -39.37 -33.68 15.20
C ASN A 170 -40.21 -34.00 13.96
N THR A 171 -41.52 -34.06 14.15
CA THR A 171 -42.53 -34.34 13.10
C THR A 171 -43.28 -33.08 12.65
N SER A 172 -43.12 -32.00 13.35
CA SER A 172 -43.68 -30.67 13.05
C SER A 172 -42.85 -29.58 13.72
N ASN A 173 -42.98 -28.32 13.28
CA ASN A 173 -42.34 -27.18 13.89
C ASN A 173 -43.37 -26.06 14.21
N ALA A 174 -43.52 -25.60 15.48
CA ALA A 174 -42.89 -26.13 16.69
C ALA A 174 -43.67 -27.39 17.15
N GLN A 175 -42.97 -28.34 17.75
CA GLN A 175 -43.57 -29.54 18.30
C GLN A 175 -43.49 -29.51 19.84
N THR A 176 -44.62 -29.79 20.50
CA THR A 176 -44.64 -30.00 21.95
C THR A 176 -44.63 -31.49 22.24
N ILE A 177 -43.71 -31.96 23.06
CA ILE A 177 -43.61 -33.31 23.61
C ILE A 177 -43.83 -33.28 25.12
N TYR A 178 -44.06 -34.45 25.73
CA TYR A 178 -44.36 -34.58 27.14
C TYR A 178 -43.27 -35.35 27.86
N LEU A 179 -42.87 -34.84 29.03
CA LEU A 179 -41.92 -35.50 29.93
C LEU A 179 -42.67 -36.08 31.09
N ARG A 180 -42.40 -37.35 31.43
CA ARG A 180 -42.81 -38.01 32.66
C ARG A 180 -41.61 -38.14 33.56
N GLY A 181 -41.65 -37.50 34.70
CA GLY A 181 -40.70 -37.72 35.78
C GLY A 181 -41.29 -38.65 36.83
N GLU A 182 -40.70 -39.82 36.98
CA GLU A 182 -41.19 -40.86 37.89
C GLU A 182 -40.18 -41.12 39.01
N ASN A 183 -40.65 -41.13 40.25
CA ASN A 183 -39.82 -41.52 41.40
C ASN A 183 -39.55 -43.03 41.32
N GLU A 184 -38.27 -43.41 41.18
CA GLU A 184 -37.83 -44.81 40.98
C GLU A 184 -38.15 -45.74 42.15
N THR A 185 -38.47 -45.18 43.34
CA THR A 185 -38.81 -45.96 44.55
C THR A 185 -40.30 -46.13 44.74
N THR A 186 -41.05 -45.03 44.53
CA THR A 186 -42.49 -45.01 44.82
C THR A 186 -43.35 -45.21 43.58
N GLY A 187 -42.79 -45.01 42.38
CA GLY A 187 -43.57 -45.04 41.13
C GLY A 187 -44.45 -43.82 40.91
N CYS A 188 -44.47 -42.86 41.84
CA CYS A 188 -45.26 -41.62 41.69
C CYS A 188 -44.62 -40.74 40.61
N TYR A 189 -45.43 -40.11 39.78
CA TYR A 189 -44.98 -39.35 38.64
C TYR A 189 -45.67 -38.00 38.50
N SER A 190 -45.03 -37.10 37.84
CA SER A 190 -45.60 -35.87 37.32
C SER A 190 -45.26 -35.74 35.82
N THR A 191 -46.08 -34.97 35.11
CA THR A 191 -45.81 -34.68 33.68
C THR A 191 -45.67 -33.19 33.43
N ILE A 192 -44.84 -32.85 32.44
CA ILE A 192 -44.58 -31.48 32.01
C ILE A 192 -44.34 -31.47 30.51
N THR A 193 -44.43 -30.33 29.86
CA THR A 193 -44.18 -30.20 28.41
C THR A 193 -42.78 -29.74 28.09
N LEU A 194 -42.30 -30.08 26.91
CA LEU A 194 -41.07 -29.55 26.29
C LEU A 194 -41.37 -29.16 24.85
N ASP A 195 -41.09 -27.91 24.51
CA ASP A 195 -41.19 -27.44 23.13
C ASP A 195 -39.89 -27.70 22.39
N LEU A 196 -39.99 -28.28 21.20
CA LEU A 196 -38.94 -28.45 20.22
C LEU A 196 -39.15 -27.42 19.12
N ARG A 197 -38.11 -26.61 18.81
CA ARG A 197 -38.19 -25.57 17.81
C ARG A 197 -37.00 -25.67 16.86
N VAL A 198 -37.26 -25.66 15.57
CA VAL A 198 -36.27 -25.54 14.51
C VAL A 198 -36.35 -24.13 13.94
N ASN A 199 -35.29 -23.40 14.05
CA ASN A 199 -35.20 -22.03 13.54
C ASN A 199 -34.60 -22.04 12.14
N PRO A 200 -35.12 -21.25 11.19
CA PRO A 200 -34.53 -21.14 9.88
C PRO A 200 -33.14 -20.54 9.98
N ILE A 201 -32.21 -21.00 9.14
CA ILE A 201 -30.93 -20.37 8.98
C ILE A 201 -31.07 -19.14 8.07
N PRO A 202 -30.20 -18.13 8.18
CA PRO A 202 -30.14 -17.03 7.23
C PRO A 202 -29.94 -17.52 5.79
N SER A 203 -30.47 -16.79 4.83
CA SER A 203 -30.35 -17.08 3.39
C SER A 203 -29.56 -15.98 2.66
N PRO A 204 -28.30 -15.73 3.04
CA PRO A 204 -27.50 -14.69 2.42
C PRO A 204 -27.31 -14.99 0.93
N VAL A 205 -27.32 -13.92 0.12
CA VAL A 205 -27.06 -14.02 -1.31
C VAL A 205 -25.57 -13.90 -1.54
N VAL A 206 -25.02 -14.72 -2.45
CA VAL A 206 -23.64 -14.56 -2.91
C VAL A 206 -23.55 -13.25 -3.71
N PRO A 207 -22.77 -12.27 -3.25
CA PRO A 207 -22.71 -10.97 -3.91
C PRO A 207 -21.80 -11.00 -5.15
N GLU A 208 -21.86 -9.93 -5.95
CA GLU A 208 -20.84 -9.66 -6.98
C GLU A 208 -19.49 -9.39 -6.31
N PRO A 209 -18.36 -9.58 -7.01
CA PRO A 209 -17.05 -9.24 -6.48
C PRO A 209 -16.96 -7.77 -6.04
N ILE A 210 -16.19 -7.50 -4.99
CA ILE A 210 -15.75 -6.13 -4.66
C ILE A 210 -14.49 -5.87 -5.47
N GLU A 211 -14.53 -4.85 -6.32
CA GLU A 211 -13.45 -4.47 -7.22
C GLU A 211 -12.81 -3.17 -6.74
N GLU A 212 -11.47 -3.19 -6.51
CA GLU A 212 -10.71 -2.02 -6.08
C GLU A 212 -9.46 -1.84 -6.93
N CYS A 213 -9.12 -0.58 -7.22
CA CYS A 213 -7.92 -0.27 -8.00
C CYS A 213 -6.65 -0.55 -7.21
N ASP A 214 -5.67 -1.12 -7.90
CA ASP A 214 -4.32 -1.34 -7.41
C ASP A 214 -3.41 -0.23 -7.95
N GLU A 215 -2.95 0.67 -7.07
CA GLU A 215 -2.21 1.87 -7.48
C GLU A 215 -0.80 1.57 -7.99
N ASP A 216 -0.14 0.52 -7.50
CA ASP A 216 1.23 0.15 -7.85
C ASP A 216 1.34 -1.18 -8.61
N ASN A 217 0.20 -1.79 -8.93
CA ASN A 217 0.07 -3.01 -9.73
C ASN A 217 0.83 -4.21 -9.13
N ASP A 218 0.89 -4.29 -7.79
CA ASP A 218 1.53 -5.41 -7.08
C ASP A 218 0.55 -6.55 -6.71
N GLY A 219 -0.73 -6.38 -7.02
CA GLY A 219 -1.82 -7.31 -6.75
C GLY A 219 -2.48 -7.10 -5.39
N PHE A 220 -2.15 -6.05 -4.67
CA PHE A 220 -2.65 -5.79 -3.33
C PHE A 220 -3.23 -4.39 -3.18
N THR A 221 -4.39 -4.30 -2.51
CA THR A 221 -5.04 -3.01 -2.22
C THR A 221 -5.93 -3.12 -0.98
N PHE A 222 -6.57 -2.04 -0.58
CA PHE A 222 -7.50 -1.99 0.54
C PHE A 222 -8.94 -2.10 0.06
N PHE A 223 -9.71 -2.99 0.72
CA PHE A 223 -11.13 -3.21 0.44
C PHE A 223 -12.01 -2.76 1.61
N THR A 224 -13.15 -2.15 1.31
CA THR A 224 -14.27 -1.97 2.24
C THR A 224 -15.16 -3.20 2.12
N VAL A 225 -14.96 -4.20 2.98
CA VAL A 225 -15.65 -5.50 2.85
C VAL A 225 -17.15 -5.44 3.07
N GLU A 226 -17.67 -4.35 3.63
CA GLU A 226 -19.08 -4.07 3.89
C GLU A 226 -19.85 -3.52 2.68
N ASP A 227 -19.21 -3.23 1.55
CA ASP A 227 -19.85 -2.57 0.41
C ASP A 227 -21.04 -3.37 -0.16
N ASN A 228 -21.00 -4.70 -0.04
CA ASN A 228 -22.07 -5.60 -0.47
C ASN A 228 -23.05 -6.03 0.65
N GLU A 229 -22.97 -5.45 1.84
CA GLU A 229 -23.76 -5.86 3.00
C GLU A 229 -25.28 -5.90 2.70
N VAL A 230 -25.79 -4.88 2.04
CA VAL A 230 -27.22 -4.78 1.71
C VAL A 230 -27.67 -5.90 0.77
N ASP A 231 -26.84 -6.23 -0.20
CA ASP A 231 -27.14 -7.27 -1.20
C ASP A 231 -27.03 -8.67 -0.57
N ILE A 232 -26.05 -8.89 0.29
CA ILE A 232 -25.86 -10.15 1.03
C ILE A 232 -27.07 -10.41 1.94
N ILE A 233 -27.50 -9.42 2.72
CA ILE A 233 -28.64 -9.53 3.65
C ILE A 233 -29.96 -9.73 2.90
N ASN A 234 -30.10 -9.19 1.69
CA ASN A 234 -31.28 -9.33 0.82
C ASN A 234 -32.61 -9.02 1.52
N GLY A 235 -32.60 -8.06 2.45
CA GLY A 235 -33.80 -7.62 3.18
C GLY A 235 -34.27 -8.53 4.31
N GLU A 236 -33.51 -9.56 4.70
CA GLU A 236 -33.74 -10.32 5.91
C GLU A 236 -33.60 -9.44 7.15
N LEU A 237 -34.39 -9.71 8.19
CA LEU A 237 -34.39 -8.97 9.45
C LEU A 237 -33.50 -9.66 10.48
N ASP A 238 -32.97 -8.87 11.39
CA ASP A 238 -32.19 -9.35 12.54
C ASP A 238 -30.90 -10.10 12.12
N ILE A 239 -30.37 -9.83 10.94
CA ILE A 239 -29.11 -10.40 10.44
C ILE A 239 -27.97 -9.42 10.70
N VAL A 240 -26.84 -9.95 11.21
CA VAL A 240 -25.55 -9.27 11.34
C VAL A 240 -24.53 -10.04 10.54
N LEU A 241 -23.73 -9.29 9.75
CA LEU A 241 -22.62 -9.86 8.98
C LEU A 241 -21.31 -9.70 9.74
N SER A 242 -20.42 -10.66 9.53
CA SER A 242 -19.02 -10.60 9.93
C SER A 242 -18.17 -11.34 8.89
N TYR A 243 -16.93 -10.87 8.69
CA TYR A 243 -16.07 -11.25 7.57
C TYR A 243 -14.84 -11.98 8.07
N TYR A 244 -14.37 -12.97 7.31
CA TYR A 244 -13.26 -13.84 7.75
C TYR A 244 -12.39 -14.29 6.57
N GLU A 245 -11.12 -14.51 6.83
CA GLU A 245 -10.17 -15.01 5.82
C GLU A 245 -10.35 -16.50 5.50
N THR A 246 -10.92 -17.27 6.41
CA THR A 246 -11.10 -18.72 6.24
C THR A 246 -12.50 -19.18 6.68
N MET A 247 -12.99 -20.24 6.03
CA MET A 247 -14.25 -20.88 6.40
C MET A 247 -14.26 -21.28 7.88
N THR A 248 -13.16 -21.86 8.37
CA THR A 248 -13.06 -22.30 9.78
C THR A 248 -13.18 -21.13 10.75
N ASN A 249 -12.62 -19.98 10.43
CA ASN A 249 -12.74 -18.77 11.26
C ASN A 249 -14.20 -18.26 11.26
N ALA A 250 -14.85 -18.29 10.09
CA ALA A 250 -16.24 -17.91 9.94
C ALA A 250 -17.19 -18.83 10.73
N GLU A 251 -16.97 -20.14 10.67
CA GLU A 251 -17.77 -21.13 11.43
C GLU A 251 -17.66 -20.91 12.95
N ASN A 252 -16.46 -20.56 13.44
CA ASN A 252 -16.18 -20.43 14.87
C ASN A 252 -16.21 -18.99 15.38
N ALA A 253 -16.45 -18.00 14.52
CA ALA A 253 -16.43 -16.57 14.82
C ALA A 253 -15.10 -16.11 15.46
N ILE A 254 -13.97 -16.57 14.91
CA ILE A 254 -12.62 -16.29 15.40
C ILE A 254 -11.87 -15.39 14.40
N ASP A 255 -11.16 -14.39 14.89
CA ASP A 255 -10.34 -13.47 14.10
C ASP A 255 -11.09 -12.81 12.92
N PRO A 256 -12.15 -12.02 13.19
CA PRO A 256 -12.89 -11.34 12.14
C PRO A 256 -12.04 -10.28 11.43
N ILE A 257 -12.25 -10.13 10.13
CA ILE A 257 -11.69 -9.04 9.31
C ILE A 257 -12.28 -7.71 9.77
N ILE A 258 -11.42 -6.69 9.83
CA ILE A 258 -11.79 -5.30 10.14
C ILE A 258 -11.52 -4.44 8.90
N SER A 259 -12.52 -3.69 8.47
CA SER A 259 -12.41 -2.75 7.34
C SER A 259 -11.64 -1.47 7.71
N PRO A 260 -10.83 -0.89 6.80
CA PRO A 260 -10.49 -1.42 5.48
C PRO A 260 -9.54 -2.62 5.58
N TYR A 261 -9.77 -3.63 4.75
CA TYR A 261 -9.01 -4.87 4.74
C TYR A 261 -7.99 -4.88 3.60
N TYR A 262 -6.73 -5.14 3.89
CA TYR A 262 -5.66 -5.32 2.91
C TYR A 262 -5.60 -6.79 2.51
N ASN A 263 -5.82 -7.12 1.22
CA ASN A 263 -5.81 -8.51 0.77
C ASN A 263 -4.43 -9.16 0.99
N ILE A 264 -4.45 -10.46 1.25
CA ILE A 264 -3.22 -11.25 1.51
C ILE A 264 -2.88 -12.24 0.37
N VAL A 265 -3.77 -12.31 -0.63
CA VAL A 265 -3.58 -13.08 -1.86
C VAL A 265 -3.65 -12.10 -3.02
N PRO A 266 -2.63 -12.02 -3.89
CA PRO A 266 -2.62 -11.03 -4.97
C PRO A 266 -3.70 -11.31 -6.01
N ASP A 267 -4.14 -10.26 -6.68
CA ASP A 267 -5.08 -10.19 -7.80
C ASP A 267 -6.52 -10.57 -7.44
N SER A 268 -6.77 -11.71 -6.81
CA SER A 268 -8.10 -12.14 -6.38
C SER A 268 -8.01 -12.96 -5.10
N GLN A 269 -8.89 -12.65 -4.15
CA GLN A 269 -9.00 -13.36 -2.87
C GLN A 269 -10.47 -13.61 -2.52
N ILE A 270 -10.76 -14.83 -2.05
CA ILE A 270 -12.07 -15.15 -1.47
C ILE A 270 -12.00 -14.95 0.05
N ILE A 271 -12.96 -14.23 0.58
CA ILE A 271 -13.25 -14.12 2.01
C ILE A 271 -14.62 -14.74 2.31
N PHE A 272 -14.88 -15.06 3.58
CA PHE A 272 -16.08 -15.74 4.03
C PHE A 272 -16.95 -14.79 4.86
N VAL A 273 -18.20 -14.63 4.45
CA VAL A 273 -19.16 -13.76 5.11
C VAL A 273 -20.12 -14.61 5.92
N ARG A 274 -20.05 -14.49 7.24
CA ARG A 274 -20.94 -15.13 8.20
C ARG A 274 -22.14 -14.25 8.44
N ALA A 275 -23.31 -14.70 8.03
CA ALA A 275 -24.59 -14.12 8.36
C ALA A 275 -25.16 -14.82 9.61
N GLU A 276 -25.42 -14.06 10.66
CA GLU A 276 -25.98 -14.56 11.92
C GLU A 276 -27.29 -13.85 12.24
N ASN A 277 -28.35 -14.64 12.50
CA ASN A 277 -29.57 -14.10 13.04
C ASN A 277 -29.40 -13.88 14.55
N VAL A 278 -29.42 -12.63 15.00
CA VAL A 278 -29.13 -12.26 16.40
C VAL A 278 -30.19 -12.72 17.40
N VAL A 279 -31.39 -13.12 16.95
CA VAL A 279 -32.46 -13.62 17.81
C VAL A 279 -32.31 -15.11 18.04
N THR A 280 -31.99 -15.87 16.99
CA THR A 280 -31.93 -17.34 17.04
C THR A 280 -30.51 -17.88 17.20
N GLY A 281 -29.52 -17.11 16.87
CA GLY A 281 -28.11 -17.53 16.81
C GLY A 281 -27.79 -18.43 15.62
N CYS A 282 -28.73 -18.65 14.70
CA CYS A 282 -28.51 -19.46 13.51
C CYS A 282 -27.62 -18.71 12.50
N ILE A 283 -26.74 -19.44 11.86
CA ILE A 283 -25.77 -18.88 10.93
C ILE A 283 -25.88 -19.52 9.55
N ASN A 284 -25.42 -18.78 8.55
CA ASN A 284 -25.05 -19.30 7.25
C ASN A 284 -23.85 -18.51 6.71
N ILE A 285 -23.06 -19.10 5.83
CA ILE A 285 -21.81 -18.51 5.34
C ILE A 285 -21.87 -18.51 3.82
N VAL A 286 -21.49 -17.36 3.23
CA VAL A 286 -21.30 -17.20 1.79
C VAL A 286 -19.88 -16.71 1.50
N GLU A 287 -19.43 -16.92 0.27
CA GLU A 287 -18.16 -16.43 -0.23
C GLU A 287 -18.34 -15.03 -0.84
N GLN A 288 -17.38 -14.14 -0.57
CA GLN A 288 -17.23 -12.84 -1.19
C GLN A 288 -15.87 -12.80 -1.88
N GLU A 289 -15.87 -12.54 -3.18
CA GLU A 289 -14.65 -12.33 -3.93
C GLU A 289 -14.21 -10.86 -3.82
N LEU A 290 -12.91 -10.66 -3.58
CA LEU A 290 -12.20 -9.38 -3.65
C LEU A 290 -11.30 -9.44 -4.87
N VAL A 291 -11.37 -8.44 -5.75
CA VAL A 291 -10.59 -8.39 -6.99
C VAL A 291 -9.84 -7.07 -7.08
N THR A 292 -8.52 -7.15 -7.22
CA THR A 292 -7.69 -5.97 -7.52
C THR A 292 -7.70 -5.71 -9.02
N ILE A 293 -7.94 -4.47 -9.40
CA ILE A 293 -7.94 -4.03 -10.79
C ILE A 293 -6.66 -3.23 -11.04
N PRO A 294 -5.83 -3.62 -12.00
CA PRO A 294 -4.61 -2.87 -12.29
C PRO A 294 -4.93 -1.44 -12.74
N SER A 295 -4.21 -0.49 -12.17
CA SER A 295 -4.25 0.91 -12.57
C SER A 295 -3.44 1.13 -13.87
N PRO A 296 -3.74 2.17 -14.66
CA PRO A 296 -2.97 2.52 -15.85
C PRO A 296 -1.48 2.68 -15.55
N GLU A 297 -0.61 2.19 -16.42
CA GLU A 297 0.84 2.34 -16.24
C GLU A 297 1.29 3.73 -16.67
N LEU A 298 2.02 4.44 -15.81
CA LEU A 298 2.73 5.68 -16.13
C LEU A 298 4.23 5.43 -16.20
N PRO A 299 4.99 6.18 -17.04
CA PRO A 299 6.43 6.13 -17.00
C PRO A 299 6.93 6.60 -15.62
N LEU A 300 8.02 6.01 -15.14
CA LEU A 300 8.61 6.35 -13.84
C LEU A 300 8.95 7.84 -13.72
N ILE A 301 9.33 8.46 -14.84
CA ILE A 301 9.62 9.88 -14.97
C ILE A 301 8.95 10.36 -16.25
N ILE A 302 8.16 11.43 -16.15
CA ILE A 302 7.67 12.19 -17.29
C ILE A 302 8.63 13.37 -17.45
N GLU A 303 9.27 13.47 -18.61
CA GLU A 303 10.25 14.52 -18.88
C GLU A 303 9.62 15.91 -18.82
N ASP A 304 10.36 16.87 -18.26
CA ASP A 304 9.94 18.27 -18.19
C ASP A 304 9.83 18.89 -19.60
N ILE A 305 8.93 19.86 -19.77
CA ILE A 305 8.88 20.67 -20.99
C ILE A 305 9.61 21.98 -20.73
N ILE A 306 10.70 22.21 -21.50
CA ILE A 306 11.52 23.41 -21.39
C ILE A 306 11.30 24.26 -22.63
N VAL A 307 10.96 25.53 -22.43
CA VAL A 307 10.79 26.51 -23.50
C VAL A 307 11.60 27.76 -23.17
N CYS A 308 12.30 28.30 -24.18
CA CYS A 308 13.06 29.52 -24.02
C CYS A 308 12.15 30.74 -24.03
N ASP A 309 12.47 31.69 -23.20
CA ASP A 309 11.75 32.97 -23.08
C ASP A 309 12.48 34.06 -23.87
N ASP A 310 11.79 34.66 -24.85
CA ASP A 310 12.39 35.68 -25.72
C ASP A 310 12.29 37.09 -25.12
N ASP A 311 11.40 37.32 -24.14
CA ASP A 311 11.13 38.66 -23.58
C ASP A 311 11.46 38.82 -22.08
N TYR A 312 11.98 37.76 -21.46
CA TYR A 312 12.48 37.71 -20.09
C TYR A 312 11.42 37.95 -19.00
N ASP A 313 10.15 37.65 -19.28
CA ASP A 313 9.07 37.82 -18.30
C ASP A 313 8.76 36.51 -17.52
N GLY A 314 9.33 35.39 -17.92
CA GLY A 314 9.14 34.07 -17.30
C GLY A 314 7.79 33.42 -17.63
N ILE A 315 7.06 33.95 -18.61
CA ILE A 315 5.76 33.47 -19.03
C ILE A 315 5.79 33.13 -20.52
N THR A 316 5.44 31.90 -20.86
CA THR A 316 5.40 31.47 -22.26
C THR A 316 4.25 30.48 -22.51
N VAL A 317 4.10 30.03 -23.73
CA VAL A 317 3.07 29.06 -24.13
C VAL A 317 3.70 27.70 -24.36
N PHE A 318 3.09 26.70 -23.72
CA PHE A 318 3.51 25.29 -23.78
C PHE A 318 2.49 24.46 -24.54
N ASP A 319 2.97 23.46 -25.26
CA ASP A 319 2.15 22.38 -25.82
C ASP A 319 2.35 21.14 -24.92
N LEU A 320 1.37 20.87 -24.05
CA LEU A 320 1.43 19.77 -23.09
C LEU A 320 1.32 18.42 -23.82
N THR A 321 0.69 18.39 -25.02
CA THR A 321 0.48 17.16 -25.78
C THR A 321 1.78 16.55 -26.32
N GLN A 322 2.90 17.25 -26.19
CA GLN A 322 4.23 16.69 -26.48
C GLN A 322 4.55 15.49 -25.59
N ARG A 323 3.86 15.33 -24.45
CA ARG A 323 4.04 14.23 -23.50
C ARG A 323 3.01 13.11 -23.68
N ASP A 324 1.98 13.29 -24.50
CA ASP A 324 0.92 12.31 -24.68
C ASP A 324 1.47 10.92 -25.06
N GLU A 325 2.40 10.87 -26.02
CA GLU A 325 2.97 9.62 -26.51
C GLU A 325 3.80 8.90 -25.45
N ASP A 326 4.57 9.65 -24.67
CA ASP A 326 5.39 9.13 -23.56
C ASP A 326 4.50 8.60 -22.43
N ILE A 327 3.42 9.32 -22.12
CA ILE A 327 2.48 8.98 -21.04
C ILE A 327 1.66 7.74 -21.40
N PHE A 328 1.12 7.68 -22.62
CA PHE A 328 0.38 6.49 -23.07
C PHE A 328 1.27 5.26 -23.20
N GLY A 329 2.54 5.44 -23.60
CA GLY A 329 3.43 4.33 -23.89
C GLY A 329 2.83 3.36 -24.91
N GLU A 330 2.65 2.10 -24.52
CA GLU A 330 1.99 1.08 -25.37
C GLU A 330 0.46 1.00 -25.17
N GLN A 331 -0.10 1.79 -24.26
CA GLN A 331 -1.52 1.77 -23.92
C GLN A 331 -2.35 2.47 -25.00
N SER A 332 -3.55 1.94 -25.24
CA SER A 332 -4.46 2.45 -26.29
C SER A 332 -5.15 3.74 -25.85
N ASN A 333 -4.99 4.81 -26.60
CA ASN A 333 -5.70 6.08 -26.37
C ASN A 333 -7.22 6.02 -26.59
N THR A 334 -7.78 4.87 -26.93
CA THR A 334 -9.23 4.64 -27.00
C THR A 334 -9.78 4.02 -25.73
N ASP A 335 -8.92 3.34 -24.96
CA ASP A 335 -9.29 2.65 -23.73
C ASP A 335 -8.89 3.46 -22.49
N PHE A 336 -7.96 4.40 -22.66
CA PHE A 336 -7.48 5.28 -21.60
C PHE A 336 -7.75 6.75 -21.92
N GLY A 337 -8.16 7.52 -20.92
CA GLY A 337 -8.38 8.96 -20.96
C GLY A 337 -7.24 9.72 -20.30
N LEU A 338 -6.58 10.63 -21.03
CA LEU A 338 -5.52 11.49 -20.51
C LEU A 338 -6.03 12.90 -20.27
N THR A 339 -5.80 13.44 -19.09
CA THR A 339 -6.08 14.85 -18.74
C THR A 339 -4.92 15.48 -17.98
N TYR A 340 -4.79 16.79 -18.10
CA TYR A 340 -3.77 17.59 -17.42
C TYR A 340 -4.44 18.56 -16.43
N HIS A 341 -3.79 18.78 -15.29
CA HIS A 341 -4.35 19.57 -14.20
C HIS A 341 -3.29 20.48 -13.57
N GLU A 342 -3.74 21.62 -13.02
CA GLU A 342 -2.86 22.59 -12.33
C GLU A 342 -2.57 22.19 -10.87
N THR A 343 -3.39 21.30 -10.27
CA THR A 343 -3.24 20.86 -8.89
C THR A 343 -3.39 19.34 -8.79
N LEU A 344 -2.71 18.74 -7.80
CA LEU A 344 -2.83 17.31 -7.50
C LEU A 344 -4.28 16.93 -7.18
N ILE A 345 -5.00 17.74 -6.40
CA ILE A 345 -6.39 17.47 -6.01
C ILE A 345 -7.31 17.40 -7.24
N ASP A 346 -7.13 18.33 -8.20
CA ASP A 346 -7.92 18.31 -9.43
C ASP A 346 -7.60 17.05 -10.28
N ALA A 347 -6.34 16.62 -10.30
CA ALA A 347 -5.95 15.39 -10.98
C ALA A 347 -6.54 14.15 -10.29
N GLU A 348 -6.51 14.06 -8.95
CA GLU A 348 -7.10 12.97 -8.18
C GLU A 348 -8.62 12.88 -8.36
N THR A 349 -9.30 14.01 -8.38
CA THR A 349 -10.76 14.06 -8.51
C THR A 349 -11.25 14.09 -9.97
N GLY A 350 -10.36 14.36 -10.93
CA GLY A 350 -10.72 14.57 -12.33
C GLY A 350 -11.47 15.89 -12.60
N GLU A 351 -11.40 16.83 -11.64
CA GLU A 351 -12.04 18.13 -11.77
C GLU A 351 -11.10 19.16 -12.44
N ASN A 352 -11.67 20.21 -13.03
CA ASN A 352 -10.95 21.34 -13.61
C ASN A 352 -9.79 20.97 -14.56
N PRO A 353 -9.97 20.08 -15.55
CA PRO A 353 -8.90 19.76 -16.48
C PRO A 353 -8.49 20.96 -17.33
N ILE A 354 -7.21 21.06 -17.67
CA ILE A 354 -6.68 22.05 -18.59
C ILE A 354 -7.26 21.79 -19.98
N VAL A 355 -8.02 22.75 -20.52
CA VAL A 355 -8.76 22.62 -21.79
C VAL A 355 -7.87 22.88 -23.01
N ASN A 356 -6.95 23.85 -22.93
CA ASN A 356 -6.08 24.24 -24.03
C ASN A 356 -4.70 23.59 -23.90
N THR A 357 -4.63 22.29 -24.03
CA THR A 357 -3.39 21.51 -23.83
C THR A 357 -2.30 21.82 -24.87
N THR A 358 -2.67 22.17 -26.10
CA THR A 358 -1.72 22.54 -27.19
C THR A 358 -1.23 23.99 -27.09
N SER A 359 -1.78 24.81 -26.19
CA SER A 359 -1.44 26.22 -26.04
C SER A 359 -1.71 26.69 -24.62
N TYR A 360 -1.04 26.08 -23.67
CA TYR A 360 -1.17 26.40 -22.24
C TYR A 360 -0.13 27.45 -21.83
N GLN A 361 -0.57 28.56 -21.25
CA GLN A 361 0.31 29.58 -20.72
C GLN A 361 0.60 29.27 -19.23
N ASN A 362 1.88 29.18 -18.87
CA ASN A 362 2.28 28.95 -17.50
C ASN A 362 1.90 30.10 -16.57
N LEU A 363 1.61 29.77 -15.31
CA LEU A 363 1.25 30.73 -14.26
C LEU A 363 2.44 31.10 -13.36
N THR A 364 3.40 30.21 -13.26
CA THR A 364 4.64 30.37 -12.48
C THR A 364 5.79 29.71 -13.23
N ASN A 365 7.02 30.03 -12.88
CA ASN A 365 8.22 29.40 -13.43
C ASN A 365 9.16 28.92 -12.29
N PRO A 366 9.44 27.60 -12.16
CA PRO A 366 8.77 26.52 -12.85
C PRO A 366 7.32 26.33 -12.41
N GLN A 367 6.52 25.61 -13.23
CA GLN A 367 5.17 25.20 -12.86
C GLN A 367 5.03 23.69 -13.00
N THR A 368 4.57 23.01 -11.94
CA THR A 368 4.22 21.60 -12.01
C THR A 368 2.85 21.41 -12.65
N ILE A 369 2.75 20.48 -13.57
CA ILE A 369 1.51 20.00 -14.19
C ILE A 369 1.30 18.57 -13.75
N PHE A 370 0.10 18.25 -13.26
CA PHE A 370 -0.32 16.91 -12.88
C PHE A 370 -1.04 16.24 -14.04
N VAL A 371 -0.71 14.99 -14.23
CA VAL A 371 -1.25 14.12 -15.28
C VAL A 371 -2.18 13.12 -14.64
N ARG A 372 -3.40 12.99 -15.17
CA ARG A 372 -4.35 11.93 -14.81
C ARG A 372 -4.54 11.02 -16.02
N LEU A 373 -4.16 9.77 -15.89
CA LEU A 373 -4.45 8.70 -16.85
C LEU A 373 -5.50 7.78 -16.25
N GLU A 374 -6.65 7.64 -16.91
CA GLU A 374 -7.81 6.88 -16.45
C GLU A 374 -8.13 5.75 -17.41
N ASP A 375 -8.30 4.53 -16.90
CA ASP A 375 -8.89 3.44 -17.66
C ASP A 375 -10.41 3.65 -17.77
N LEU A 376 -10.88 3.90 -18.99
CA LEU A 376 -12.28 4.22 -19.27
C LEU A 376 -13.25 3.03 -19.09
N ASN A 377 -12.72 1.81 -18.92
CA ASN A 377 -13.54 0.60 -18.74
C ASN A 377 -13.87 0.34 -17.26
N ASN A 378 -12.92 0.61 -16.38
CA ASN A 378 -13.04 0.30 -14.95
C ASN A 378 -12.94 1.54 -14.03
N GLY A 379 -12.46 2.67 -14.55
CA GLY A 379 -12.34 3.94 -13.83
C GLY A 379 -11.10 4.05 -12.95
N CYS A 380 -10.17 3.08 -12.99
CA CYS A 380 -8.91 3.16 -12.27
C CYS A 380 -8.00 4.25 -12.84
N VAL A 381 -7.26 4.91 -11.98
CA VAL A 381 -6.51 6.12 -12.30
C VAL A 381 -5.08 6.03 -11.81
N SER A 382 -4.15 6.52 -12.63
CA SER A 382 -2.79 6.81 -12.22
C SER A 382 -2.48 8.30 -12.35
N ILE A 383 -1.75 8.84 -11.38
CA ILE A 383 -1.37 10.25 -11.33
C ILE A 383 0.13 10.37 -11.47
N GLY A 384 0.56 11.24 -12.39
CA GLY A 384 1.97 11.62 -12.59
C GLY A 384 2.14 13.13 -12.58
N GLU A 385 3.38 13.57 -12.67
CA GLU A 385 3.68 15.01 -12.74
C GLU A 385 4.92 15.28 -13.60
N PHE A 386 4.99 16.47 -14.18
CA PHE A 386 6.17 17.03 -14.83
C PHE A 386 6.16 18.54 -14.70
N ASN A 387 7.30 19.18 -14.98
CA ASN A 387 7.41 20.63 -14.87
C ASN A 387 7.41 21.32 -16.23
N LEU A 388 6.80 22.49 -16.26
CA LEU A 388 6.98 23.49 -17.29
C LEU A 388 8.07 24.44 -16.84
N ILE A 389 9.15 24.53 -17.61
CA ILE A 389 10.32 25.35 -17.29
C ILE A 389 10.50 26.39 -18.38
N VAL A 390 10.41 27.66 -18.00
CA VAL A 390 10.79 28.78 -18.87
C VAL A 390 12.24 29.09 -18.59
N SER A 391 13.11 28.81 -19.58
CA SER A 391 14.55 29.06 -19.48
C SER A 391 14.89 30.38 -20.16
N LEU A 392 15.68 31.19 -19.48
CA LEU A 392 16.16 32.49 -20.02
C LEU A 392 17.39 32.26 -20.90
N PRO A 393 17.49 32.95 -22.06
CA PRO A 393 18.73 32.96 -22.85
C PRO A 393 19.92 33.46 -22.04
N PRO A 394 21.16 33.02 -22.35
CA PRO A 394 22.37 33.50 -21.68
C PRO A 394 22.50 35.00 -21.74
N VAL A 395 22.87 35.64 -20.62
CA VAL A 395 23.20 37.08 -20.58
C VAL A 395 24.65 37.24 -20.97
N ILE A 396 24.91 37.52 -22.24
CA ILE A 396 26.22 37.57 -22.82
C ILE A 396 26.80 38.98 -22.92
N VAL A 397 28.11 39.09 -23.04
CA VAL A 397 28.85 40.35 -23.23
C VAL A 397 29.37 40.46 -24.66
N GLN A 398 29.25 41.65 -25.26
CA GLN A 398 29.88 41.94 -26.53
C GLN A 398 31.39 41.92 -26.33
N PRO A 399 32.14 40.98 -26.96
CA PRO A 399 33.60 40.92 -26.77
C PRO A 399 34.32 42.06 -27.44
N THR A 400 35.47 42.40 -26.90
CA THR A 400 36.42 43.27 -27.57
C THR A 400 37.02 42.57 -28.79
N ALA A 401 37.47 43.34 -29.81
CA ALA A 401 38.06 42.77 -30.99
C ALA A 401 39.27 41.89 -30.63
N LEU A 402 39.41 40.77 -31.32
CA LEU A 402 40.59 39.91 -31.23
C LEU A 402 41.57 40.35 -32.31
N GLU A 403 42.72 40.84 -31.90
CA GLU A 403 43.76 41.36 -32.77
C GLU A 403 44.99 40.44 -32.75
N GLN A 404 45.47 40.08 -33.93
CA GLN A 404 46.62 39.23 -34.14
C GLN A 404 47.55 39.85 -35.21
N CYS A 405 48.84 39.76 -35.03
CA CYS A 405 49.77 40.22 -36.07
C CYS A 405 49.74 39.32 -37.32
N ASP A 406 49.96 39.91 -38.48
CA ASP A 406 50.14 39.16 -39.73
C ASP A 406 51.21 38.10 -39.58
N ASP A 407 51.12 37.03 -40.34
CA ASP A 407 52.18 36.02 -40.38
C ASP A 407 53.40 36.50 -41.20
N GLU A 408 54.28 35.59 -41.62
CA GLU A 408 55.47 35.94 -42.44
C GLU A 408 55.09 36.41 -43.84
N ILE A 409 53.83 36.17 -44.28
CA ILE A 409 53.36 36.57 -45.60
C ILE A 409 52.42 37.76 -45.43
N ALA A 410 52.84 38.95 -45.82
CA ALA A 410 52.02 40.15 -45.67
C ALA A 410 50.79 40.12 -46.62
N ASP A 411 49.81 39.29 -46.30
CA ASP A 411 48.61 39.10 -47.12
C ASP A 411 47.32 39.37 -46.33
N GLU A 412 47.42 39.90 -45.09
CA GLU A 412 46.31 40.18 -44.16
C GLU A 412 45.52 38.94 -43.71
N THR A 413 46.16 37.74 -43.75
CA THR A 413 45.60 36.51 -43.23
C THR A 413 46.54 35.96 -42.13
N THR A 414 45.91 35.44 -41.07
CA THR A 414 46.61 34.77 -39.97
C THR A 414 45.72 33.83 -39.22
N GLU A 415 46.25 32.99 -38.36
CA GLU A 415 45.52 32.05 -37.51
C GLU A 415 45.12 32.70 -36.19
N PHE A 416 43.86 32.56 -35.83
CA PHE A 416 43.31 33.07 -34.59
C PHE A 416 42.85 31.93 -33.70
N ASP A 417 43.14 32.01 -32.41
CA ASP A 417 42.45 31.24 -31.39
C ASP A 417 41.23 32.06 -30.91
N LEU A 418 40.01 31.71 -31.43
CA LEU A 418 38.79 32.42 -31.08
C LEU A 418 38.35 32.13 -29.63
N THR A 419 38.76 30.96 -29.10
CA THR A 419 38.31 30.47 -27.78
C THR A 419 38.83 31.34 -26.62
N VAL A 420 39.87 32.12 -26.83
CA VAL A 420 40.39 33.09 -25.84
C VAL A 420 39.35 34.18 -25.49
N LYS A 421 38.28 34.31 -26.30
CA LYS A 421 37.18 35.24 -26.06
C LYS A 421 36.02 34.64 -25.34
N ASN A 422 35.98 33.30 -25.09
CA ASN A 422 34.88 32.62 -24.46
C ASN A 422 34.53 33.21 -23.08
N ASP A 423 35.56 33.41 -22.24
CA ASP A 423 35.34 33.98 -20.88
C ASP A 423 34.77 35.39 -20.92
N GLU A 424 35.21 36.23 -21.91
CA GLU A 424 34.69 37.57 -22.08
C GLU A 424 33.21 37.53 -22.53
N ILE A 425 32.88 36.66 -23.48
CA ILE A 425 31.55 36.51 -24.05
C ILE A 425 30.56 35.99 -22.99
N THR A 426 30.95 34.97 -22.24
CA THR A 426 30.11 34.32 -21.24
C THR A 426 30.11 35.03 -19.88
N ALA A 427 30.89 36.12 -19.73
CA ALA A 427 31.15 36.75 -18.43
C ALA A 427 31.74 35.79 -17.39
N GLY A 428 32.50 34.78 -17.85
CA GLY A 428 33.14 33.75 -17.01
C GLY A 428 32.22 32.59 -16.65
N ASN A 429 31.04 32.45 -17.25
CA ASN A 429 30.18 31.27 -17.05
C ASN A 429 30.69 30.09 -17.89
N ILE A 430 31.15 29.05 -17.19
CA ILE A 430 31.75 27.84 -17.81
C ILE A 430 30.74 26.80 -18.28
N ASP A 431 29.46 26.95 -17.87
CA ASP A 431 28.39 26.00 -18.21
C ASP A 431 27.73 26.32 -19.56
N TRP A 432 28.15 27.46 -20.19
CA TRP A 432 27.62 27.86 -21.47
C TRP A 432 28.55 27.47 -22.60
N GLU A 433 28.01 26.95 -23.69
CA GLU A 433 28.73 26.61 -24.90
C GLU A 433 28.80 27.82 -25.83
N VAL A 434 30.01 28.15 -26.33
CA VAL A 434 30.26 29.23 -27.29
C VAL A 434 30.56 28.61 -28.65
N ILE A 435 29.74 28.94 -29.64
CA ILE A 435 29.87 28.42 -31.02
C ILE A 435 30.05 29.58 -31.98
N TYR A 436 31.05 29.46 -32.87
CA TYR A 436 31.42 30.48 -33.84
C TYR A 436 30.97 30.14 -35.25
N TYR A 437 30.55 31.16 -35.99
CA TYR A 437 30.04 31.05 -37.35
C TYR A 437 30.58 32.17 -38.22
N GLU A 438 30.74 31.92 -39.53
CA GLU A 438 31.19 32.92 -40.50
C GLU A 438 30.07 33.86 -40.93
N THR A 439 28.78 33.41 -40.86
CA THR A 439 27.64 34.20 -41.29
C THR A 439 26.54 34.24 -40.21
N GLU A 440 25.73 35.31 -40.23
CA GLU A 440 24.54 35.42 -39.36
C GLU A 440 23.52 34.34 -39.64
N GLU A 441 23.33 33.99 -40.93
CA GLU A 441 22.37 32.96 -41.34
C GLU A 441 22.72 31.60 -40.75
N ASP A 442 24.01 31.23 -40.78
CA ASP A 442 24.49 29.97 -40.19
C ASP A 442 24.34 29.96 -38.66
N ALA A 443 24.64 31.08 -38.00
CA ALA A 443 24.51 31.22 -36.55
C ALA A 443 23.04 31.05 -36.12
N LEU A 444 22.11 31.70 -36.82
CA LEU A 444 20.67 31.58 -36.54
C LEU A 444 20.08 30.19 -36.85
N ALA A 445 20.65 29.55 -37.90
CA ALA A 445 20.23 28.20 -38.29
C ALA A 445 20.93 27.09 -37.48
N GLY A 446 21.99 27.42 -36.73
CA GLY A 446 22.80 26.42 -36.03
C GLY A 446 23.55 25.46 -36.98
N THR A 447 23.90 25.94 -38.18
CA THR A 447 24.57 25.13 -39.23
C THR A 447 25.91 25.69 -39.60
N ASN A 448 26.80 24.86 -40.15
CA ASN A 448 28.12 25.28 -40.62
C ASN A 448 28.96 26.02 -39.54
N ALA A 449 28.90 25.56 -38.31
CA ALA A 449 29.78 26.07 -37.26
C ALA A 449 31.25 25.92 -37.64
N ILE A 450 32.08 26.85 -37.18
CA ILE A 450 33.56 26.78 -37.35
C ILE A 450 34.04 25.53 -36.58
N GLU A 451 34.56 24.54 -37.32
CA GLU A 451 34.95 23.25 -36.75
C GLU A 451 36.17 23.31 -35.81
N ASN A 452 37.09 24.25 -36.10
CA ASN A 452 38.33 24.42 -35.30
C ASN A 452 38.48 25.88 -34.85
N PRO A 453 37.78 26.32 -33.81
CA PRO A 453 37.86 27.70 -33.32
C PRO A 453 39.20 28.06 -32.65
N GLU A 454 40.02 27.06 -32.26
CA GLU A 454 41.34 27.27 -31.67
C GLU A 454 42.41 27.63 -32.73
N ALA A 455 42.13 27.35 -34.01
CA ALA A 455 43.05 27.62 -35.11
C ALA A 455 42.24 28.03 -36.37
N TYR A 456 41.58 29.16 -36.29
CA TYR A 456 40.78 29.72 -37.36
C TYR A 456 41.58 30.69 -38.21
N THR A 457 41.67 30.48 -39.52
CA THR A 457 42.27 31.43 -40.44
C THR A 457 41.20 32.36 -41.02
N ASN A 458 41.40 33.68 -40.88
CA ASN A 458 40.44 34.66 -41.40
C ASN A 458 40.28 34.57 -42.93
N THR A 459 39.03 34.69 -43.35
CA THR A 459 38.68 34.55 -44.78
C THR A 459 37.56 35.50 -45.20
N SER A 460 37.43 35.79 -46.47
CA SER A 460 36.30 36.60 -46.93
C SER A 460 35.11 35.70 -47.27
N VAL A 461 34.00 35.90 -46.56
CA VAL A 461 32.79 35.11 -46.73
C VAL A 461 31.59 36.03 -46.89
N ALA A 462 30.74 35.75 -47.90
CA ALA A 462 29.41 36.33 -48.09
C ALA A 462 29.32 37.86 -47.95
N GLY A 463 30.39 38.58 -48.38
CA GLY A 463 30.38 40.04 -48.34
C GLY A 463 31.07 40.66 -47.13
N ASN A 464 31.58 39.89 -46.20
CA ASN A 464 32.52 40.31 -45.17
C ASN A 464 33.93 40.37 -45.78
N ALA A 465 34.68 41.43 -45.47
CA ALA A 465 36.11 41.51 -45.80
C ALA A 465 36.86 40.45 -44.96
N ALA A 466 37.98 39.96 -45.48
CA ALA A 466 38.85 39.06 -44.73
C ALA A 466 39.50 39.78 -43.54
N ASN A 467 39.73 41.11 -43.67
CA ASN A 467 40.34 41.91 -42.60
C ASN A 467 39.75 43.36 -42.59
N PRO A 468 39.15 43.87 -41.48
CA PRO A 468 38.68 43.08 -40.36
C PRO A 468 37.50 42.17 -40.76
N GLN A 469 37.45 40.96 -40.18
CA GLN A 469 36.33 40.02 -40.36
C GLN A 469 35.41 40.07 -39.13
N THR A 470 34.08 40.01 -39.37
CA THR A 470 33.11 39.85 -38.31
C THR A 470 32.63 38.41 -38.30
N LEU A 471 32.78 37.71 -37.19
CA LEU A 471 32.24 36.38 -36.91
C LEU A 471 30.99 36.52 -36.08
N HIS A 472 30.02 35.61 -36.27
CA HIS A 472 28.80 35.53 -35.53
C HIS A 472 28.94 34.46 -34.46
N VAL A 473 28.46 34.74 -33.26
CA VAL A 473 28.65 33.88 -32.10
C VAL A 473 27.31 33.53 -31.50
N ALA A 474 27.02 32.25 -31.36
CA ALA A 474 25.90 31.74 -30.58
C ALA A 474 26.42 31.22 -29.24
N VAL A 475 25.76 31.58 -28.17
CA VAL A 475 26.03 31.07 -26.82
C VAL A 475 24.80 30.30 -26.34
N VAL A 476 25.00 29.05 -25.99
CA VAL A 476 23.96 28.12 -25.65
C VAL A 476 24.08 27.77 -24.17
N ASN A 477 22.97 27.88 -23.40
CA ASN A 477 22.93 27.40 -22.02
C ASN A 477 22.63 25.89 -21.94
N ILE A 478 22.63 25.34 -20.74
CA ILE A 478 22.39 23.91 -20.49
C ILE A 478 21.00 23.46 -20.94
N GLU A 479 20.01 24.35 -20.96
CA GLU A 479 18.64 24.10 -21.40
C GLU A 479 18.45 24.26 -22.92
N GLY A 480 19.51 24.65 -23.65
CA GLY A 480 19.49 24.83 -25.11
C GLY A 480 19.00 26.19 -25.56
N CYS A 481 18.82 27.17 -24.68
CA CYS A 481 18.47 28.54 -25.06
C CYS A 481 19.70 29.29 -25.58
N VAL A 482 19.53 30.07 -26.64
CA VAL A 482 20.61 30.67 -27.41
C VAL A 482 20.54 32.20 -27.33
N ALA A 483 21.70 32.82 -27.07
CA ALA A 483 21.92 34.24 -27.26
C ALA A 483 22.99 34.49 -28.34
N TYR A 484 22.86 35.60 -29.06
CA TYR A 484 23.75 35.90 -30.19
C TYR A 484 24.53 37.16 -29.97
N THR A 485 25.79 37.14 -30.39
CA THR A 485 26.67 38.32 -30.43
C THR A 485 27.61 38.21 -31.65
N THR A 486 28.54 39.12 -31.77
CA THR A 486 29.54 39.10 -32.83
C THR A 486 30.94 39.27 -32.25
N LEU A 487 31.92 38.67 -32.89
CA LEU A 487 33.35 38.86 -32.61
C LEU A 487 34.02 39.46 -33.84
N THR A 488 34.68 40.61 -33.68
CA THR A 488 35.51 41.16 -34.73
C THR A 488 36.94 40.65 -34.57
N ILE A 489 37.50 40.04 -35.60
CA ILE A 489 38.90 39.67 -35.67
C ILE A 489 39.64 40.61 -36.64
N ARG A 490 40.85 40.96 -36.30
CA ARG A 490 41.62 41.90 -37.10
C ARG A 490 43.09 41.47 -37.18
N VAL A 491 43.60 41.38 -38.40
CA VAL A 491 45.01 41.18 -38.67
C VAL A 491 45.71 42.55 -38.65
N LEU A 492 46.72 42.70 -37.82
CA LEU A 492 47.52 43.90 -37.68
C LEU A 492 48.73 43.77 -38.55
N PRO A 493 49.05 44.79 -39.39
CA PRO A 493 50.18 44.68 -40.27
C PRO A 493 51.51 44.68 -39.49
N ASN A 494 52.43 43.85 -39.91
CA ASN A 494 53.84 43.87 -39.47
C ASN A 494 54.54 45.06 -40.04
N PRO A 495 55.61 45.62 -39.37
CA PRO A 495 56.53 46.58 -39.96
C PRO A 495 57.19 46.04 -41.24
N THR A 496 57.43 46.94 -42.19
CA THR A 496 58.01 46.62 -43.50
C THR A 496 59.45 47.15 -43.63
N PRO A 497 60.35 46.64 -42.79
CA PRO A 497 61.77 47.09 -42.87
C PRO A 497 62.41 46.72 -44.20
N SER A 498 63.52 47.40 -44.55
CA SER A 498 64.35 46.95 -45.63
C SER A 498 64.97 45.59 -45.28
N THR A 499 64.87 44.63 -46.18
CA THR A 499 65.20 43.20 -45.92
C THR A 499 66.69 42.86 -46.21
N ASP A 500 67.45 43.75 -46.73
CA ASP A 500 68.86 43.50 -47.15
C ASP A 500 69.81 44.65 -46.65
N PRO A 501 69.94 44.81 -45.31
CA PRO A 501 70.90 45.76 -44.78
C PRO A 501 72.30 45.26 -45.10
N ALA A 502 73.24 46.24 -45.41
CA ALA A 502 74.59 45.88 -45.72
C ALA A 502 75.35 45.33 -44.52
N ASP A 503 76.19 44.34 -44.75
CA ASP A 503 77.10 43.83 -43.71
C ASP A 503 78.05 44.93 -43.21
N ILE A 504 78.46 44.86 -41.95
CA ILE A 504 79.39 45.77 -41.34
C ILE A 504 80.74 45.08 -41.22
N GLU A 505 81.70 45.57 -41.98
CA GLU A 505 83.03 44.97 -42.01
C GLU A 505 84.08 45.84 -41.31
N LEU A 506 84.88 45.25 -40.44
CA LEU A 506 86.01 45.83 -39.80
C LEU A 506 87.24 44.94 -40.02
N CYS A 507 88.48 45.54 -39.86
CA CYS A 507 89.69 44.75 -39.84
C CYS A 507 90.09 44.46 -38.39
N ASP A 508 90.72 43.35 -38.14
CA ASP A 508 91.22 42.85 -36.87
C ASP A 508 92.42 43.72 -36.35
N TYR A 509 92.08 44.87 -35.70
CA TYR A 509 93.07 45.84 -35.27
C TYR A 509 93.39 45.80 -33.79
N ASP A 510 92.40 45.54 -32.92
CA ASP A 510 92.62 45.74 -31.49
C ASP A 510 93.51 44.67 -30.85
N ASN A 511 93.30 43.42 -31.17
CA ASN A 511 94.09 42.30 -30.67
C ASN A 511 94.34 41.30 -31.80
N THR A 512 95.19 41.69 -32.74
CA THR A 512 95.41 41.02 -34.01
C THR A 512 95.52 39.49 -33.89
N GLY A 513 94.57 38.77 -34.53
CA GLY A 513 94.52 37.32 -34.60
C GLY A 513 93.36 36.67 -33.78
N ASP A 514 92.66 37.45 -32.99
CA ASP A 514 91.49 36.93 -32.26
C ASP A 514 90.16 37.18 -33.00
N GLN A 515 90.18 38.06 -34.03
CA GLN A 515 89.06 38.43 -34.86
C GLN A 515 87.82 38.94 -34.04
N ILE A 516 88.09 39.65 -32.92
CA ILE A 516 87.11 40.29 -32.07
C ILE A 516 87.31 41.80 -32.15
N GLU A 517 86.21 42.53 -32.51
CA GLU A 517 86.25 43.99 -32.68
C GLU A 517 85.02 44.66 -32.09
N ILE A 518 85.04 45.96 -31.87
CA ILE A 518 83.88 46.74 -31.39
C ILE A 518 83.16 47.35 -32.58
N PHE A 519 81.91 47.02 -32.73
CA PHE A 519 81.07 47.50 -33.82
C PHE A 519 80.03 48.52 -33.32
N ASP A 520 79.73 49.52 -34.13
CA ASP A 520 78.50 50.29 -34.05
C ASP A 520 77.49 49.62 -34.99
N ILE A 521 76.60 48.77 -34.44
CA ILE A 521 75.68 48.01 -35.24
C ILE A 521 74.43 48.83 -35.58
N THR A 522 74.28 50.09 -35.09
CA THR A 522 73.15 50.99 -35.37
C THR A 522 73.31 51.73 -36.71
N ILE A 523 74.44 51.63 -37.41
CA ILE A 523 74.64 52.35 -38.66
C ILE A 523 73.69 52.00 -39.77
N ASN A 524 73.08 50.82 -39.71
CA ASN A 524 72.03 50.34 -40.63
C ASN A 524 70.63 50.73 -40.21
N GLU A 525 70.43 51.29 -39.00
CA GLU A 525 69.08 51.51 -38.42
C GLU A 525 68.17 52.35 -39.33
N ALA A 526 68.63 53.47 -39.86
CA ALA A 526 67.86 54.32 -40.76
C ALA A 526 67.51 53.63 -42.09
N TYR A 527 68.36 52.73 -42.58
CA TYR A 527 68.04 51.90 -43.74
C TYR A 527 67.01 50.81 -43.42
N ILE A 528 67.18 50.13 -42.27
CA ILE A 528 66.31 49.10 -41.81
C ILE A 528 64.94 49.65 -41.58
N ILE A 529 64.78 50.76 -40.87
CA ILE A 529 63.45 51.40 -40.60
C ILE A 529 62.76 51.82 -41.90
N ASN A 530 63.49 52.06 -42.98
CA ASN A 530 62.97 52.41 -44.31
C ASN A 530 61.97 53.61 -44.29
N GLY A 531 62.12 54.52 -43.32
CA GLY A 531 61.26 55.70 -43.15
C GLY A 531 59.88 55.41 -42.58
N GLU A 532 59.59 54.20 -42.08
CA GLU A 532 58.35 53.83 -41.44
C GLU A 532 58.22 54.51 -40.08
N PRO A 533 57.13 55.27 -39.82
CA PRO A 533 56.96 56.00 -38.55
C PRO A 533 56.41 55.09 -37.46
N GLY A 534 56.76 55.34 -36.19
CA GLY A 534 56.17 54.64 -35.05
C GLY A 534 56.67 53.19 -34.90
N VAL A 535 57.93 52.97 -35.35
CA VAL A 535 58.62 51.70 -35.11
C VAL A 535 59.82 51.92 -34.25
N SER A 536 60.18 50.94 -33.44
CA SER A 536 61.40 50.85 -32.66
C SER A 536 62.24 49.66 -33.10
N VAL A 537 63.59 49.79 -32.91
CA VAL A 537 64.53 48.76 -33.32
C VAL A 537 65.28 48.24 -32.09
N ALA A 538 65.44 46.93 -32.02
CA ALA A 538 66.31 46.27 -31.03
C ALA A 538 67.17 45.20 -31.71
N TYR A 539 68.39 45.02 -31.19
CA TYR A 539 69.37 44.09 -31.75
C TYR A 539 69.57 42.90 -30.83
N TYR A 540 69.79 41.72 -31.43
CA TYR A 540 69.88 40.44 -30.71
C TYR A 540 70.96 39.56 -31.32
N GLU A 541 71.52 38.65 -30.50
CA GLU A 541 72.56 37.71 -30.90
C GLU A 541 72.02 36.44 -31.55
N SER A 542 70.71 36.18 -31.37
CA SER A 542 70.04 34.99 -31.93
C SER A 542 68.62 35.32 -32.41
N LEU A 543 68.10 34.50 -33.35
CA LEU A 543 66.71 34.59 -33.84
C LEU A 543 65.72 34.37 -32.70
N GLU A 544 66.02 33.39 -31.84
CA GLU A 544 65.14 33.05 -30.71
C GLU A 544 64.96 34.26 -29.77
N ASN A 545 66.12 34.92 -29.39
CA ASN A 545 66.07 36.09 -28.53
C ASN A 545 65.33 37.27 -29.21
N ALA A 546 65.51 37.44 -30.52
CA ALA A 546 64.79 38.46 -31.28
C ALA A 546 63.31 38.20 -31.39
N THR A 547 62.88 36.93 -31.52
CA THR A 547 61.48 36.52 -31.57
C THR A 547 60.83 36.72 -30.22
N ASP A 548 61.44 36.26 -29.15
CA ASP A 548 60.92 36.30 -27.81
C ASP A 548 61.12 37.61 -27.06
N GLN A 549 61.89 38.56 -27.68
CA GLN A 549 62.25 39.86 -27.10
C GLN A 549 63.00 39.69 -25.75
N ILE A 550 63.88 38.69 -25.69
CA ILE A 550 64.69 38.36 -24.51
C ILE A 550 66.15 38.74 -24.76
N ASP A 551 66.80 39.27 -23.73
CA ASP A 551 68.26 39.64 -23.78
C ASP A 551 68.71 40.49 -25.01
N PRO A 552 68.08 41.65 -25.22
CA PRO A 552 68.51 42.53 -26.27
C PRO A 552 69.95 43.05 -26.02
N ILE A 553 70.75 43.29 -27.09
CA ILE A 553 72.03 43.88 -26.99
C ILE A 553 71.96 45.27 -26.37
N ALA A 554 72.48 45.38 -25.14
CA ALA A 554 72.29 46.56 -24.29
C ALA A 554 72.96 47.85 -24.83
N ASP A 555 74.11 47.72 -25.49
CA ASP A 555 74.81 48.84 -26.09
C ASP A 555 75.18 48.55 -27.54
N PRO A 556 74.28 48.79 -28.49
CA PRO A 556 74.47 48.46 -29.88
C PRO A 556 75.47 49.41 -30.59
N THR A 557 75.84 50.54 -29.97
CA THR A 557 76.78 51.47 -30.51
C THR A 557 78.23 51.05 -30.24
N THR A 558 78.47 50.16 -29.27
CA THR A 558 79.78 49.65 -28.89
C THR A 558 79.77 48.16 -28.64
N TYR A 559 79.15 47.43 -29.56
CA TYR A 559 78.96 45.99 -29.44
C TYR A 559 80.27 45.26 -29.83
N THR A 560 80.70 44.35 -28.97
CA THR A 560 81.83 43.46 -29.26
C THR A 560 81.31 42.13 -29.75
N ASN A 561 81.74 41.69 -30.96
CA ASN A 561 81.33 40.40 -31.48
C ASN A 561 81.78 39.27 -30.55
N ILE A 562 80.87 38.31 -30.36
CA ILE A 562 81.11 37.14 -29.51
C ILE A 562 81.55 35.91 -30.30
N GLU A 563 81.36 35.93 -31.62
CA GLU A 563 81.89 34.93 -32.56
C GLU A 563 83.01 35.50 -33.36
N PRO A 564 84.22 34.86 -33.37
CA PRO A 564 85.32 35.32 -34.13
C PRO A 564 85.09 35.31 -35.64
N GLY A 565 85.43 36.37 -36.31
CA GLY A 565 85.43 36.51 -37.77
C GLY A 565 84.09 36.95 -38.35
N GLN A 566 83.01 36.20 -38.19
CA GLN A 566 81.71 36.58 -38.72
C GLN A 566 80.59 36.19 -37.71
N GLN A 567 79.71 37.14 -37.46
CA GLN A 567 78.55 36.93 -36.59
C GLN A 567 77.32 37.58 -37.21
N THR A 568 76.18 36.87 -37.21
CA THR A 568 74.90 37.42 -37.66
C THR A 568 74.21 38.17 -36.50
N ILE A 569 73.79 39.40 -36.79
CA ILE A 569 72.97 40.23 -35.88
C ILE A 569 71.54 40.19 -36.37
N TYR A 570 70.66 39.89 -35.43
CA TYR A 570 69.19 39.86 -35.65
C TYR A 570 68.60 41.18 -35.18
N VAL A 571 67.84 41.83 -36.06
CA VAL A 571 67.29 43.16 -35.82
C VAL A 571 65.74 43.04 -35.79
N ARG A 572 65.19 43.20 -34.62
CA ARG A 572 63.75 43.24 -34.44
C ARG A 572 63.24 44.67 -34.62
N VAL A 573 62.39 44.87 -35.63
CA VAL A 573 61.70 46.12 -35.88
C VAL A 573 60.25 45.95 -35.40
N THR A 574 59.86 46.71 -34.36
CA THR A 574 58.55 46.55 -33.68
C THR A 574 57.72 47.82 -33.90
N ASN A 575 56.41 47.62 -34.27
CA ASN A 575 55.45 48.70 -34.28
C ASN A 575 55.10 49.10 -32.86
N ASP A 576 55.34 50.36 -32.46
CA ASP A 576 55.16 50.84 -31.08
C ASP A 576 53.72 50.87 -30.60
N THR A 577 52.73 50.78 -31.50
CA THR A 577 51.30 50.80 -31.17
C THR A 577 50.72 49.40 -31.08
N THR A 578 51.06 48.53 -31.99
CA THR A 578 50.51 47.20 -32.12
C THR A 578 51.35 46.11 -31.48
N GLY A 579 52.65 46.36 -31.32
CA GLY A 579 53.59 45.35 -30.87
C GLY A 579 54.06 44.36 -31.98
N CYS A 580 53.41 44.41 -33.15
CA CYS A 580 53.82 43.55 -34.29
C CYS A 580 55.23 43.86 -34.73
N PHE A 581 55.93 42.85 -35.19
CA PHE A 581 57.37 42.99 -35.51
C PHE A 581 57.78 42.20 -36.76
N THR A 582 58.89 42.65 -37.33
CA THR A 582 59.62 41.95 -38.39
C THR A 582 61.11 41.86 -38.02
N ILE A 583 61.72 40.71 -38.26
CA ILE A 583 63.15 40.51 -38.00
C ILE A 583 63.87 40.53 -39.32
N VAL A 584 64.95 41.35 -39.38
CA VAL A 584 65.89 41.38 -40.46
C VAL A 584 67.31 41.08 -39.93
N THR A 585 68.23 40.63 -40.76
CA THR A 585 69.56 40.24 -40.36
C THR A 585 70.62 40.93 -41.20
N PHE A 586 71.73 41.16 -40.62
CA PHE A 586 72.98 41.48 -41.33
C PHE A 586 74.16 40.86 -40.60
N ASP A 587 75.30 40.70 -41.30
CA ASP A 587 76.49 40.16 -40.69
C ASP A 587 77.43 41.26 -40.26
N ILE A 588 78.10 41.06 -39.13
CA ILE A 588 79.30 41.81 -38.73
C ILE A 588 80.52 40.92 -39.01
N ILE A 589 81.53 41.46 -39.74
CA ILE A 589 82.63 40.67 -40.22
C ILE A 589 83.95 41.32 -39.78
N VAL A 590 84.81 40.53 -39.15
CA VAL A 590 86.18 40.94 -38.83
C VAL A 590 87.12 40.28 -39.79
N ASN A 591 87.63 41.09 -40.70
CA ASN A 591 88.64 40.65 -41.71
C ASN A 591 90.05 40.58 -41.13
N PRO A 592 90.75 39.48 -41.27
CA PRO A 592 92.09 39.36 -40.78
C PRO A 592 93.02 40.36 -41.50
N LEU A 593 93.96 40.95 -40.80
CA LEU A 593 94.95 41.82 -41.43
C LEU A 593 95.81 41.02 -42.44
N PRO A 594 96.16 41.64 -43.56
CA PRO A 594 97.05 40.98 -44.52
C PRO A 594 98.39 40.63 -43.87
N ASP A 595 98.79 39.40 -44.00
CA ASP A 595 100.09 38.93 -43.58
C ASP A 595 101.14 39.55 -44.54
N ILE A 596 101.81 40.64 -44.11
CA ILE A 596 102.84 41.30 -44.86
C ILE A 596 104.21 40.64 -44.65
N GLY A 597 104.23 39.32 -44.36
CA GLY A 597 105.45 38.54 -44.28
C GLY A 597 106.69 39.36 -43.90
N ASP A 598 107.52 38.90 -43.02
CA ASP A 598 108.76 39.54 -42.61
C ASP A 598 109.58 39.95 -43.83
N VAL A 599 109.80 41.31 -44.00
CA VAL A 599 110.71 41.87 -45.01
C VAL A 599 112.12 41.74 -44.55
#